data_b92a39008a212177b473e6efea1d73ef
#
_entry.id   b92a39008a212177b473e6efea1d73ef
#
_cell.length_a   1.000
_cell.length_b   1.000
_cell.length_c   1.000
_cell.angle_alpha   90.00
_cell.angle_beta   90.00
_cell.angle_gamma   90.00
#
_symmetry.space_group_name_H-M   'P 1'
#
loop_
_entity.id
_entity.type
_entity.pdbx_description
1 polymer ?
#
loop_
_entity_poly.entity_id
_entity_poly.type
_entity_poly.pdbx_seq_one_letter_code
_entity_poly.pdbx_strand_id
1 'polypeptide(L)'
;MVERKEVGKVIYEKDRNIATIILNYPEKLNVMDFPGDGGICDNFYRDALGMAEEDDEIKVVLIKAAGRGFCAGHDLTRVGFVYGLEPGKRAGQQARLKVDNTWFDRTFRRLFLFPKITIAVVHGIAFGEGFFITECCDMAVAAEDAMFSHREQRLAFGGQVSPLAIMTYGLKRALDIWLTGRTVGAEEALQIGLVNRVVPNDKLDEEADNLARDLATLGRDVIAIGKASRQVTYAQVGILAGWDTTGLLHTLGTNVHWQPGEYNFFKERKNKGAKTGFHGLHGQFEE
;
A
#
# COMPACT_ATOMS: atom_id res chain seq x y z
N MET A 1 -11.77 -27.75 -6.29
CA MET A 1 -11.46 -27.62 -4.84
C MET A 1 -10.56 -26.39 -4.71
N VAL A 2 -10.82 -25.55 -3.72
CA VAL A 2 -9.93 -24.41 -3.42
C VAL A 2 -8.66 -24.98 -2.79
N GLU A 3 -7.52 -24.69 -3.39
CA GLU A 3 -6.22 -24.96 -2.80
C GLU A 3 -5.88 -23.82 -1.84
N ARG A 4 -5.49 -24.17 -0.59
CA ARG A 4 -5.16 -23.17 0.44
C ARG A 4 -3.78 -23.46 1.02
N LYS A 5 -2.96 -22.43 1.14
CA LYS A 5 -1.61 -22.50 1.72
C LYS A 5 -1.37 -21.31 2.64
N GLU A 6 -0.83 -21.59 3.82
CA GLU A 6 -0.31 -20.54 4.70
C GLU A 6 1.11 -20.16 4.26
N VAL A 7 1.36 -18.88 4.09
CA VAL A 7 2.63 -18.28 3.68
C VAL A 7 3.04 -17.28 4.77
N GLY A 8 3.51 -17.79 5.89
CA GLY A 8 3.81 -16.98 7.07
C GLY A 8 2.58 -16.25 7.61
N LYS A 9 2.58 -14.91 7.51
CA LYS A 9 1.46 -14.04 7.92
C LYS A 9 0.51 -13.69 6.76
N VAL A 10 0.47 -14.52 5.74
CA VAL A 10 -0.40 -14.37 4.58
C VAL A 10 -1.00 -15.72 4.27
N ILE A 11 -2.24 -15.75 3.81
CA ILE A 11 -2.89 -16.95 3.30
C ILE A 11 -3.00 -16.79 1.77
N TYR A 12 -2.60 -17.81 1.04
CA TYR A 12 -2.79 -17.93 -0.39
C TYR A 12 -3.86 -18.97 -0.69
N GLU A 13 -4.86 -18.59 -1.45
CA GLU A 13 -5.91 -19.48 -1.92
C GLU A 13 -5.98 -19.45 -3.45
N LYS A 14 -6.17 -20.62 -4.09
CA LYS A 14 -6.39 -20.74 -5.53
C LYS A 14 -7.72 -21.41 -5.79
N ASP A 15 -8.58 -20.73 -6.52
CA ASP A 15 -9.79 -21.31 -7.14
C ASP A 15 -9.74 -21.11 -8.66
N ARG A 16 -9.40 -22.15 -9.39
CA ARG A 16 -9.25 -22.12 -10.87
C ARG A 16 -8.28 -21.03 -11.33
N ASN A 17 -8.82 -19.97 -11.94
CA ASN A 17 -8.04 -18.87 -12.52
C ASN A 17 -7.92 -17.65 -11.59
N ILE A 18 -8.37 -17.76 -10.34
CA ILE A 18 -8.36 -16.69 -9.35
C ILE A 18 -7.47 -17.12 -8.19
N ALA A 19 -6.51 -16.27 -7.86
CA ALA A 19 -5.76 -16.34 -6.61
C ALA A 19 -6.35 -15.33 -5.62
N THR A 20 -6.48 -15.72 -4.35
CA THR A 20 -6.82 -14.81 -3.25
C THR A 20 -5.65 -14.77 -2.28
N ILE A 21 -5.11 -13.59 -2.06
CA ILE A 21 -4.06 -13.33 -1.09
C ILE A 21 -4.67 -12.59 0.09
N ILE A 22 -4.62 -13.18 1.28
CA ILE A 22 -5.24 -12.63 2.48
C ILE A 22 -4.12 -12.22 3.45
N LEU A 23 -4.00 -10.93 3.74
CA LEU A 23 -3.14 -10.44 4.81
C LEU A 23 -3.68 -10.97 6.14
N ASN A 24 -2.88 -11.74 6.88
CA ASN A 24 -3.32 -12.49 8.06
C ASN A 24 -2.47 -12.20 9.30
N TYR A 25 -2.50 -10.94 9.72
CA TYR A 25 -1.91 -10.47 10.97
C TYR A 25 -2.90 -9.52 11.70
N PRO A 26 -4.15 -10.01 11.94
CA PRO A 26 -5.27 -9.17 12.40
C PRO A 26 -5.05 -8.54 13.77
N GLU A 27 -4.30 -9.18 14.67
CA GLU A 27 -3.99 -8.67 16.01
C GLU A 27 -3.18 -7.37 15.99
N LYS A 28 -2.50 -7.09 14.88
CA LYS A 28 -1.81 -5.81 14.63
C LYS A 28 -2.36 -5.04 13.43
N LEU A 29 -3.63 -5.30 13.05
CA LEU A 29 -4.27 -4.64 11.92
C LEU A 29 -3.46 -4.76 10.62
N ASN A 30 -2.86 -5.91 10.40
CA ASN A 30 -2.07 -6.22 9.20
C ASN A 30 -0.95 -5.20 8.90
N VAL A 31 -0.32 -4.63 9.94
CA VAL A 31 0.82 -3.72 9.74
C VAL A 31 1.93 -4.42 8.97
N MET A 32 2.51 -3.70 8.01
CA MET A 32 3.63 -4.18 7.22
C MET A 32 4.96 -3.89 7.93
N ASP A 33 5.81 -4.89 7.95
CA ASP A 33 7.23 -4.75 8.25
C ASP A 33 8.01 -4.34 6.97
N PHE A 34 9.33 -4.42 7.03
CA PHE A 34 10.17 -4.05 5.88
C PHE A 34 10.60 -5.28 5.08
N PRO A 35 10.80 -5.15 3.75
CA PRO A 35 11.31 -6.23 2.91
C PRO A 35 12.67 -6.75 3.40
N GLY A 36 12.81 -8.08 3.44
CA GLY A 36 14.02 -8.75 3.90
C GLY A 36 13.98 -9.21 5.36
N ASP A 37 12.94 -8.85 6.12
CA ASP A 37 12.75 -9.27 7.51
C ASP A 37 12.06 -10.65 7.63
N GLY A 38 11.55 -11.20 6.52
CA GLY A 38 10.82 -12.47 6.49
C GLY A 38 9.42 -12.39 7.10
N GLY A 39 8.90 -11.18 7.27
CA GLY A 39 7.57 -10.94 7.83
C GLY A 39 6.47 -10.79 6.78
N ILE A 40 5.38 -10.09 7.13
CA ILE A 40 4.19 -9.98 6.28
C ILE A 40 4.48 -9.31 4.93
N CYS A 41 5.39 -8.34 4.89
CA CYS A 41 5.79 -7.68 3.64
C CYS A 41 6.42 -8.67 2.65
N ASP A 42 7.41 -9.46 3.10
CA ASP A 42 8.01 -10.49 2.26
C ASP A 42 7.00 -11.57 1.88
N ASN A 43 6.18 -12.03 2.84
CA ASN A 43 5.18 -13.06 2.58
C ASN A 43 4.13 -12.62 1.55
N PHE A 44 3.78 -11.33 1.54
CA PHE A 44 2.85 -10.78 0.56
C PHE A 44 3.51 -10.52 -0.79
N TYR A 45 4.49 -9.60 -0.84
CA TYR A 45 5.04 -9.13 -2.11
C TYR A 45 5.98 -10.12 -2.78
N ARG A 46 6.81 -10.84 -2.02
CA ARG A 46 7.76 -11.79 -2.59
C ARG A 46 7.11 -13.16 -2.81
N ASP A 47 6.50 -13.72 -1.75
CA ASP A 47 6.10 -15.12 -1.74
C ASP A 47 4.72 -15.31 -2.38
N ALA A 48 3.65 -14.72 -1.84
CA ALA A 48 2.29 -14.95 -2.33
C ALA A 48 2.04 -14.33 -3.72
N LEU A 49 2.48 -13.09 -3.97
CA LEU A 49 2.42 -12.53 -5.32
C LEU A 49 3.32 -13.30 -6.30
N GLY A 50 4.48 -13.79 -5.86
CA GLY A 50 5.34 -14.65 -6.67
C GLY A 50 4.64 -15.94 -7.08
N MET A 51 3.97 -16.62 -6.15
CA MET A 51 3.17 -17.80 -6.48
C MET A 51 2.09 -17.49 -7.52
N ALA A 52 1.37 -16.37 -7.37
CA ALA A 52 0.36 -15.98 -8.35
C ALA A 52 0.97 -15.57 -9.71
N GLU A 53 2.18 -15.01 -9.72
CA GLU A 53 2.88 -14.60 -10.94
C GLU A 53 3.36 -15.81 -11.76
N GLU A 54 3.96 -16.80 -11.09
CA GLU A 54 4.50 -18.02 -11.71
C GLU A 54 3.44 -19.02 -12.17
N ASP A 55 2.23 -18.95 -11.63
CA ASP A 55 1.14 -19.86 -12.01
C ASP A 55 0.40 -19.34 -13.24
N ASP A 56 0.71 -19.90 -14.42
CA ASP A 56 0.10 -19.52 -15.70
C ASP A 56 -1.42 -19.68 -15.75
N GLU A 57 -2.03 -20.44 -14.85
CA GLU A 57 -3.49 -20.55 -14.80
C GLU A 57 -4.15 -19.34 -14.16
N ILE A 58 -3.46 -18.60 -13.29
CA ILE A 58 -4.00 -17.43 -12.61
C ILE A 58 -4.13 -16.26 -13.58
N LYS A 59 -5.30 -15.65 -13.58
CA LYS A 59 -5.66 -14.46 -14.36
C LYS A 59 -5.94 -13.25 -13.50
N VAL A 60 -6.54 -13.47 -12.33
CA VAL A 60 -6.97 -12.43 -11.39
C VAL A 60 -6.45 -12.74 -10.00
N VAL A 61 -5.97 -11.70 -9.30
CA VAL A 61 -5.52 -11.77 -7.91
C VAL A 61 -6.39 -10.85 -7.06
N LEU A 62 -7.13 -11.43 -6.12
CA LEU A 62 -7.82 -10.69 -5.06
C LEU A 62 -6.85 -10.47 -3.89
N ILE A 63 -6.74 -9.25 -3.41
CA ILE A 63 -5.97 -8.91 -2.22
C ILE A 63 -6.95 -8.54 -1.12
N LYS A 64 -7.08 -9.42 -0.12
CA LYS A 64 -7.99 -9.32 1.02
C LYS A 64 -7.20 -9.21 2.32
N ALA A 65 -7.90 -9.00 3.43
CA ALA A 65 -7.29 -8.98 4.75
C ALA A 65 -8.20 -9.64 5.80
N ALA A 66 -7.59 -10.28 6.77
CA ALA A 66 -8.29 -10.84 7.93
C ALA A 66 -8.44 -9.78 9.04
N GLY A 67 -9.49 -9.95 9.85
CA GLY A 67 -9.74 -9.10 11.02
C GLY A 67 -10.56 -7.86 10.71
N ARG A 68 -10.40 -6.81 11.51
CA ARG A 68 -11.25 -5.61 11.50
C ARG A 68 -10.76 -4.46 10.61
N GLY A 69 -9.73 -4.66 9.82
CA GLY A 69 -9.18 -3.64 8.94
C GLY A 69 -8.23 -4.23 7.91
N PHE A 70 -8.13 -3.58 6.78
CA PHE A 70 -7.35 -4.05 5.65
C PHE A 70 -5.84 -4.01 5.95
N CYS A 71 -5.30 -2.82 6.24
CA CYS A 71 -3.89 -2.66 6.61
C CYS A 71 -3.67 -1.28 7.25
N ALA A 72 -3.02 -1.26 8.41
CA ALA A 72 -2.74 -0.02 9.15
C ALA A 72 -1.44 0.71 8.71
N GLY A 73 -0.79 0.23 7.66
CA GLY A 73 0.46 0.80 7.18
C GLY A 73 1.70 0.13 7.77
N HIS A 74 2.83 0.84 7.74
CA HIS A 74 4.09 0.32 8.27
C HIS A 74 4.12 0.21 9.79
N ASP A 75 4.85 -0.78 10.30
CA ASP A 75 5.17 -0.88 11.72
C ASP A 75 6.10 0.26 12.14
N LEU A 76 5.51 1.34 12.63
CA LEU A 76 6.25 2.52 13.06
C LEU A 76 7.20 2.25 14.25
N THR A 77 7.08 1.11 14.93
CA THR A 77 8.02 0.77 16.02
C THR A 77 9.39 0.40 15.47
N ARG A 78 9.48 0.03 14.20
CA ARG A 78 10.70 -0.39 13.49
C ARG A 78 11.27 0.67 12.57
N VAL A 79 10.60 1.79 12.40
CA VAL A 79 11.11 2.92 11.59
C VAL A 79 12.45 3.41 12.17
N GLY A 80 13.46 3.51 11.32
CA GLY A 80 14.83 3.84 11.69
C GLY A 80 15.77 2.63 11.75
N PHE A 81 15.25 1.41 11.91
CA PHE A 81 16.05 0.18 11.84
C PHE A 81 16.11 -0.42 10.42
N VAL A 82 15.32 0.10 9.50
CA VAL A 82 15.23 -0.38 8.11
C VAL A 82 16.58 -0.42 7.39
N TYR A 83 17.53 0.40 7.81
CA TYR A 83 18.88 0.44 7.24
C TYR A 83 19.88 -0.46 7.96
N GLY A 84 19.44 -1.35 8.84
CA GLY A 84 20.32 -2.26 9.60
C GLY A 84 21.21 -1.60 10.63
N LEU A 85 20.83 -0.43 11.13
CA LEU A 85 21.64 0.35 12.07
C LEU A 85 21.17 0.19 13.53
N GLU A 86 22.13 0.30 14.44
CA GLU A 86 21.86 0.43 15.86
C GLU A 86 21.16 1.77 16.16
N PRO A 87 20.35 1.82 17.24
CA PRO A 87 19.70 3.05 17.67
C PRO A 87 20.68 4.22 17.80
N GLY A 88 20.32 5.36 17.20
CA GLY A 88 21.14 6.59 17.25
C GLY A 88 22.23 6.71 16.18
N LYS A 89 22.47 5.66 15.37
CA LYS A 89 23.37 5.76 14.21
C LYS A 89 22.60 6.19 12.97
N ARG A 90 23.26 6.90 12.07
CA ARG A 90 22.73 7.27 10.76
C ARG A 90 23.42 6.45 9.67
N ALA A 91 22.64 5.89 8.76
CA ALA A 91 23.18 5.26 7.55
C ALA A 91 23.76 6.30 6.61
N GLY A 92 24.85 5.95 5.93
CA GLY A 92 25.30 6.70 4.77
C GLY A 92 24.28 6.69 3.65
N GLN A 93 24.28 7.73 2.78
CA GLN A 93 23.30 7.85 1.69
C GLN A 93 23.31 6.65 0.72
N GLN A 94 24.46 6.08 0.48
CA GLN A 94 24.59 4.87 -0.38
C GLN A 94 23.75 3.70 0.17
N ALA A 95 23.85 3.42 1.48
CA ALA A 95 23.09 2.35 2.11
C ALA A 95 21.58 2.63 2.09
N ARG A 96 21.19 3.89 2.33
CA ARG A 96 19.79 4.34 2.31
C ARG A 96 19.19 4.18 0.91
N LEU A 97 19.83 4.73 -0.10
CA LEU A 97 19.39 4.61 -1.50
C LEU A 97 19.23 3.16 -1.94
N LYS A 98 20.19 2.29 -1.56
CA LYS A 98 20.11 0.87 -1.88
C LYS A 98 18.86 0.22 -1.27
N VAL A 99 18.59 0.49 0.00
CA VAL A 99 17.44 -0.07 0.70
C VAL A 99 16.15 0.47 0.11
N ASP A 100 16.04 1.79 -0.04
CA ASP A 100 14.80 2.44 -0.47
C ASP A 100 14.45 2.06 -1.92
N ASN A 101 15.41 2.08 -2.87
CA ASN A 101 15.17 1.64 -4.23
C ASN A 101 14.72 0.17 -4.28
N THR A 102 15.43 -0.71 -3.55
CA THR A 102 15.07 -2.13 -3.50
C THR A 102 13.67 -2.34 -2.93
N TRP A 103 13.31 -1.55 -1.92
CA TRP A 103 11.99 -1.64 -1.30
C TRP A 103 10.89 -1.28 -2.29
N PHE A 104 10.93 -0.07 -2.87
CA PHE A 104 9.88 0.37 -3.80
C PHE A 104 9.77 -0.52 -5.03
N ASP A 105 10.88 -1.01 -5.58
CA ASP A 105 10.86 -1.94 -6.70
C ASP A 105 10.21 -3.29 -6.37
N ARG A 106 10.43 -3.79 -5.16
CA ARG A 106 9.92 -5.10 -4.73
C ARG A 106 8.51 -5.07 -4.16
N THR A 107 7.97 -3.89 -3.87
CA THR A 107 6.65 -3.70 -3.28
C THR A 107 5.70 -3.00 -4.26
N PHE A 108 5.53 -1.71 -4.13
CA PHE A 108 4.52 -0.93 -4.86
C PHE A 108 4.68 -0.98 -6.37
N ARG A 109 5.90 -0.76 -6.87
CA ARG A 109 6.16 -0.82 -8.31
C ARG A 109 5.88 -2.20 -8.87
N ARG A 110 6.28 -3.27 -8.16
CA ARG A 110 5.97 -4.64 -8.54
C ARG A 110 4.47 -4.90 -8.60
N LEU A 111 3.71 -4.47 -7.58
CA LEU A 111 2.25 -4.63 -7.56
C LEU A 111 1.59 -3.83 -8.70
N PHE A 112 1.98 -2.59 -8.89
CA PHE A 112 1.45 -1.73 -9.95
C PHE A 112 1.69 -2.28 -11.36
N LEU A 113 2.86 -2.85 -11.60
CA LEU A 113 3.24 -3.46 -12.88
C LEU A 113 2.95 -4.96 -12.94
N PHE A 114 2.22 -5.50 -11.98
CA PHE A 114 1.93 -6.93 -11.91
C PHE A 114 1.26 -7.43 -13.21
N PRO A 115 1.72 -8.56 -13.80
CA PRO A 115 1.29 -8.96 -15.15
C PRO A 115 -0.16 -9.48 -15.23
N LYS A 116 -0.78 -9.76 -14.09
CA LYS A 116 -2.16 -10.24 -13.99
C LYS A 116 -3.06 -9.17 -13.39
N ILE A 117 -4.38 -9.32 -13.52
CA ILE A 117 -5.33 -8.35 -12.96
C ILE A 117 -5.30 -8.43 -11.44
N THR A 118 -5.18 -7.28 -10.78
CA THR A 118 -5.18 -7.17 -9.32
C THR A 118 -6.39 -6.38 -8.83
N ILE A 119 -7.04 -6.87 -7.77
CA ILE A 119 -8.20 -6.21 -7.15
C ILE A 119 -7.97 -6.12 -5.64
N ALA A 120 -7.92 -4.91 -5.10
CA ALA A 120 -7.95 -4.69 -3.65
C ALA A 120 -9.39 -4.82 -3.13
N VAL A 121 -9.56 -5.58 -2.05
CA VAL A 121 -10.87 -5.80 -1.39
C VAL A 121 -10.77 -5.24 0.02
N VAL A 122 -11.27 -4.01 0.19
CA VAL A 122 -10.92 -3.16 1.31
C VAL A 122 -12.08 -3.01 2.29
N HIS A 123 -11.84 -3.30 3.57
CA HIS A 123 -12.76 -3.02 4.69
C HIS A 123 -12.01 -2.34 5.84
N GLY A 124 -12.73 -1.60 6.66
CA GLY A 124 -12.14 -0.88 7.79
C GLY A 124 -10.98 0.02 7.36
N ILE A 125 -9.87 0.02 8.09
CA ILE A 125 -8.75 0.94 7.80
C ILE A 125 -7.81 0.41 6.70
N ALA A 126 -7.50 1.29 5.74
CA ALA A 126 -6.46 1.14 4.72
C ALA A 126 -5.55 2.38 4.78
N PHE A 127 -4.56 2.38 5.68
CA PHE A 127 -3.69 3.51 5.95
C PHE A 127 -2.27 3.24 5.47
N GLY A 128 -1.57 4.28 5.04
CA GLY A 128 -0.19 4.17 4.59
C GLY A 128 0.02 3.08 3.53
N GLU A 129 0.71 1.99 3.86
CA GLU A 129 0.89 0.83 2.97
C GLU A 129 -0.45 0.28 2.46
N GLY A 130 -1.49 0.20 3.29
CA GLY A 130 -2.82 -0.25 2.87
C GLY A 130 -3.45 0.67 1.84
N PHE A 131 -3.23 1.98 1.96
CA PHE A 131 -3.62 2.97 0.97
C PHE A 131 -2.87 2.74 -0.36
N PHE A 132 -1.55 2.57 -0.30
CA PHE A 132 -0.74 2.30 -1.49
C PHE A 132 -1.08 0.98 -2.19
N ILE A 133 -1.37 -0.09 -1.43
CA ILE A 133 -1.84 -1.35 -2.03
C ILE A 133 -3.11 -1.10 -2.83
N THR A 134 -4.04 -0.31 -2.28
CA THR A 134 -5.30 0.04 -2.97
C THR A 134 -5.03 0.83 -4.25
N GLU A 135 -4.14 1.85 -4.21
CA GLU A 135 -3.77 2.64 -5.39
C GLU A 135 -3.03 1.84 -6.46
N CYS A 136 -2.20 0.88 -6.05
CA CYS A 136 -1.38 0.10 -6.98
C CYS A 136 -2.12 -1.04 -7.66
N CYS A 137 -3.26 -1.49 -7.13
CA CYS A 137 -4.10 -2.47 -7.78
C CYS A 137 -4.78 -1.90 -9.03
N ASP A 138 -5.11 -2.76 -10.00
CA ASP A 138 -5.86 -2.34 -11.19
C ASP A 138 -7.26 -1.85 -10.84
N MET A 139 -7.87 -2.46 -9.84
CA MET A 139 -9.22 -2.13 -9.34
C MET A 139 -9.29 -2.28 -7.82
N ALA A 140 -10.29 -1.63 -7.23
CA ALA A 140 -10.59 -1.76 -5.81
C ALA A 140 -12.10 -1.81 -5.56
N VAL A 141 -12.51 -2.72 -4.67
CA VAL A 141 -13.86 -2.79 -4.12
C VAL A 141 -13.76 -2.51 -2.62
N ALA A 142 -14.53 -1.57 -2.12
CA ALA A 142 -14.52 -1.18 -0.72
C ALA A 142 -15.84 -1.50 -0.03
N ALA A 143 -15.77 -1.89 1.24
CA ALA A 143 -16.92 -1.88 2.12
C ALA A 143 -17.29 -0.45 2.50
N GLU A 144 -18.54 -0.22 2.89
CA GLU A 144 -19.06 1.10 3.30
C GLU A 144 -18.34 1.68 4.53
N ASP A 145 -17.73 0.82 5.38
CA ASP A 145 -16.94 1.23 6.54
C ASP A 145 -15.46 1.49 6.21
N ALA A 146 -15.04 1.34 4.95
CA ALA A 146 -13.65 1.52 4.57
C ALA A 146 -13.18 2.97 4.75
N MET A 147 -12.01 3.11 5.35
CA MET A 147 -11.37 4.39 5.62
C MET A 147 -9.95 4.38 5.08
N PHE A 148 -9.62 5.41 4.33
CA PHE A 148 -8.33 5.57 3.67
C PHE A 148 -7.58 6.78 4.22
N SER A 149 -6.27 6.67 4.43
CA SER A 149 -5.46 7.81 4.86
C SER A 149 -4.00 7.64 4.46
N HIS A 150 -3.42 8.75 3.98
CA HIS A 150 -2.01 8.86 3.65
C HIS A 150 -1.38 9.92 4.55
N ARG A 151 -0.68 9.49 5.60
CA ARG A 151 -0.16 10.39 6.66
C ARG A 151 1.36 10.56 6.63
N GLU A 152 2.03 9.95 5.66
CA GLU A 152 3.49 9.85 5.61
C GLU A 152 4.15 11.22 5.63
N GLN A 153 3.63 12.19 4.89
CA GLN A 153 4.18 13.54 4.88
C GLN A 153 4.04 14.25 6.24
N ARG A 154 2.92 14.03 6.93
CA ARG A 154 2.70 14.53 8.29
C ARG A 154 3.64 13.90 9.33
N LEU A 155 4.09 12.67 9.04
CA LEU A 155 5.02 11.91 9.89
C LEU A 155 6.49 12.16 9.54
N ALA A 156 6.79 13.12 8.68
CA ALA A 156 8.14 13.45 8.20
C ALA A 156 8.70 12.51 7.13
N PHE A 157 7.86 11.73 6.44
CA PHE A 157 8.24 11.03 5.22
C PHE A 157 7.91 11.91 4.01
N GLY A 158 8.56 13.07 3.91
CA GLY A 158 8.37 13.98 2.80
C GLY A 158 8.86 13.41 1.48
N GLY A 159 8.26 13.85 0.36
CA GLY A 159 8.71 13.54 -0.98
C GLY A 159 8.04 12.34 -1.66
N GLN A 160 7.13 11.66 -1.01
CA GLN A 160 6.34 10.60 -1.64
C GLN A 160 5.09 11.16 -2.31
N VAL A 161 5.29 11.85 -3.42
CA VAL A 161 4.17 12.23 -4.28
C VAL A 161 3.98 11.12 -5.29
N SER A 162 3.06 10.19 -5.00
CA SER A 162 2.70 9.16 -5.97
C SER A 162 2.12 9.84 -7.22
N PRO A 163 2.72 9.66 -8.42
CA PRO A 163 2.11 10.16 -9.64
C PRO A 163 0.74 9.54 -9.89
N LEU A 164 0.46 8.34 -9.33
CA LEU A 164 -0.84 7.69 -9.40
C LEU A 164 -1.94 8.54 -8.77
N ALA A 165 -1.73 9.07 -7.57
CA ALA A 165 -2.70 9.90 -6.88
C ALA A 165 -3.11 11.12 -7.70
N ILE A 166 -2.13 11.83 -8.29
CA ILE A 166 -2.41 13.00 -9.14
C ILE A 166 -3.19 12.62 -10.38
N MET A 167 -2.87 11.49 -10.99
CA MET A 167 -3.54 10.98 -12.19
C MET A 167 -4.93 10.42 -11.87
N THR A 168 -5.12 9.80 -10.72
CA THR A 168 -6.37 9.15 -10.34
C THR A 168 -7.40 10.15 -9.85
N TYR A 169 -7.05 11.03 -8.90
CA TYR A 169 -8.02 11.95 -8.29
C TYR A 169 -7.67 13.44 -8.40
N GLY A 170 -6.61 13.75 -9.13
CA GLY A 170 -6.20 15.11 -9.48
C GLY A 170 -5.37 15.79 -8.40
N LEU A 171 -4.57 16.77 -8.83
CA LEU A 171 -3.55 17.44 -7.99
C LEU A 171 -4.11 18.00 -6.67
N LYS A 172 -5.24 18.68 -6.69
CA LYS A 172 -5.76 19.36 -5.50
C LYS A 172 -6.23 18.38 -4.43
N ARG A 173 -6.91 17.30 -4.84
CA ARG A 173 -7.35 16.25 -3.90
C ARG A 173 -6.18 15.44 -3.37
N ALA A 174 -5.20 15.12 -4.21
CA ALA A 174 -3.97 14.47 -3.78
C ALA A 174 -3.25 15.29 -2.70
N LEU A 175 -3.03 16.59 -2.94
CA LEU A 175 -2.39 17.48 -1.98
C LEU A 175 -3.21 17.65 -0.69
N ASP A 176 -4.53 17.74 -0.79
CA ASP A 176 -5.40 17.82 0.39
C ASP A 176 -5.23 16.57 1.28
N ILE A 177 -5.29 15.37 0.70
CA ILE A 177 -5.10 14.12 1.45
C ILE A 177 -3.70 14.04 2.06
N TRP A 178 -2.65 14.35 1.30
CA TRP A 178 -1.27 14.19 1.76
C TRP A 178 -0.82 15.24 2.77
N LEU A 179 -1.13 16.52 2.53
CA LEU A 179 -0.70 17.62 3.39
C LEU A 179 -1.46 17.63 4.71
N THR A 180 -2.75 17.30 4.66
CA THR A 180 -3.59 17.26 5.88
C THR A 180 -3.49 15.93 6.63
N GLY A 181 -3.22 14.83 5.90
CA GLY A 181 -3.27 13.47 6.45
C GLY A 181 -4.67 13.06 6.89
N ARG A 182 -5.70 13.75 6.38
CA ARG A 182 -7.10 13.46 6.72
C ARG A 182 -7.51 12.05 6.26
N THR A 183 -8.58 11.59 6.83
CA THR A 183 -9.20 10.33 6.43
C THR A 183 -10.21 10.59 5.31
N VAL A 184 -10.22 9.71 4.32
CA VAL A 184 -11.18 9.63 3.22
C VAL A 184 -12.08 8.43 3.48
N GLY A 185 -13.39 8.61 3.56
CA GLY A 185 -14.37 7.52 3.70
C GLY A 185 -14.64 6.82 2.36
N ALA A 186 -15.33 5.68 2.41
CA ALA A 186 -15.60 4.84 1.24
C ALA A 186 -16.32 5.59 0.12
N GLU A 187 -17.36 6.36 0.45
CA GLU A 187 -18.14 7.12 -0.53
C GLU A 187 -17.30 8.20 -1.23
N GLU A 188 -16.48 8.95 -0.46
CA GLU A 188 -15.56 9.92 -1.06
C GLU A 188 -14.50 9.21 -1.91
N ALA A 189 -13.99 8.06 -1.46
CA ALA A 189 -13.02 7.26 -2.22
C ALA A 189 -13.59 6.83 -3.59
N LEU A 190 -14.88 6.49 -3.65
CA LEU A 190 -15.58 6.22 -4.90
C LEU A 190 -15.69 7.48 -5.77
N GLN A 191 -16.11 8.60 -5.19
CA GLN A 191 -16.29 9.88 -5.92
C GLN A 191 -14.98 10.42 -6.53
N ILE A 192 -13.85 10.19 -5.86
CA ILE A 192 -12.54 10.62 -6.36
C ILE A 192 -11.85 9.60 -7.27
N GLY A 193 -12.40 8.39 -7.41
CA GLY A 193 -11.85 7.33 -8.24
C GLY A 193 -10.74 6.49 -7.59
N LEU A 194 -10.55 6.60 -6.26
CA LEU A 194 -9.62 5.73 -5.51
C LEU A 194 -10.10 4.28 -5.47
N VAL A 195 -11.43 4.08 -5.42
CA VAL A 195 -12.06 2.76 -5.52
C VAL A 195 -13.10 2.75 -6.63
N ASN A 196 -13.39 1.57 -7.18
CA ASN A 196 -14.33 1.40 -8.29
C ASN A 196 -15.76 1.13 -7.82
N ARG A 197 -15.92 0.54 -6.63
CA ARG A 197 -17.21 0.13 -6.07
C ARG A 197 -17.21 0.26 -4.56
N VAL A 198 -18.37 0.61 -4.02
CA VAL A 198 -18.65 0.59 -2.57
C VAL A 198 -19.89 -0.24 -2.35
N VAL A 199 -19.84 -1.16 -1.39
CA VAL A 199 -20.92 -2.08 -1.07
C VAL A 199 -21.06 -2.24 0.45
N PRO A 200 -22.24 -2.68 0.95
CA PRO A 200 -22.38 -3.07 2.36
C PRO A 200 -21.33 -4.11 2.78
N ASN A 201 -20.89 -4.04 4.03
CA ASN A 201 -19.80 -4.90 4.55
C ASN A 201 -20.07 -6.39 4.34
N ASP A 202 -21.31 -6.84 4.51
CA ASP A 202 -21.72 -8.23 4.30
C ASP A 202 -21.78 -8.65 2.83
N LYS A 203 -21.63 -7.71 1.89
CA LYS A 203 -21.62 -7.95 0.44
C LYS A 203 -20.23 -7.84 -0.19
N LEU A 204 -19.22 -7.44 0.58
CA LEU A 204 -17.89 -7.15 0.06
C LEU A 204 -17.25 -8.36 -0.65
N ASP A 205 -17.26 -9.51 0.00
CA ASP A 205 -16.67 -10.74 -0.56
C ASP A 205 -17.45 -11.22 -1.81
N GLU A 206 -18.78 -11.19 -1.76
CA GLU A 206 -19.63 -11.57 -2.89
C GLU A 206 -19.36 -10.70 -4.12
N GLU A 207 -19.28 -9.38 -3.93
CA GLU A 207 -19.02 -8.43 -5.02
C GLU A 207 -17.63 -8.58 -5.61
N ALA A 208 -16.62 -8.74 -4.76
CA ALA A 208 -15.24 -8.95 -5.21
C ALA A 208 -15.08 -10.26 -5.97
N ASP A 209 -15.68 -11.33 -5.50
CA ASP A 209 -15.64 -12.64 -6.15
C ASP A 209 -16.41 -12.65 -7.49
N ASN A 210 -17.53 -11.92 -7.58
CA ASN A 210 -18.28 -11.77 -8.83
C ASN A 210 -17.46 -10.98 -9.85
N LEU A 211 -16.83 -9.87 -9.44
CA LEU A 211 -15.95 -9.09 -10.29
C LEU A 211 -14.74 -9.92 -10.78
N ALA A 212 -14.13 -10.69 -9.89
CA ALA A 212 -12.99 -11.54 -10.25
C ALA A 212 -13.39 -12.64 -11.25
N ARG A 213 -14.55 -13.27 -11.05
CA ARG A 213 -15.08 -14.28 -12.00
C ARG A 213 -15.37 -13.69 -13.37
N ASP A 214 -15.96 -12.50 -13.42
CA ASP A 214 -16.20 -11.81 -14.69
C ASP A 214 -14.90 -11.52 -15.43
N LEU A 215 -13.92 -10.93 -14.76
CA LEU A 215 -12.62 -10.63 -15.34
C LEU A 215 -11.80 -11.89 -15.71
N ALA A 216 -11.98 -13.00 -15.01
CA ALA A 216 -11.34 -14.28 -15.32
C ALA A 216 -11.87 -14.91 -16.63
N THR A 217 -12.98 -14.42 -17.20
CA THR A 217 -13.45 -14.84 -18.51
C THR A 217 -12.56 -14.36 -19.65
N LEU A 218 -11.78 -13.30 -19.43
CA LEU A 218 -10.83 -12.77 -20.42
C LEU A 218 -9.75 -13.80 -20.76
N GLY A 219 -9.29 -13.80 -22.02
CA GLY A 219 -8.18 -14.63 -22.46
C GLY A 219 -6.86 -14.22 -21.78
N ARG A 220 -5.98 -15.19 -21.48
CA ARG A 220 -4.66 -14.92 -20.83
C ARG A 220 -3.82 -13.94 -21.65
N ASP A 221 -3.73 -14.14 -22.96
CA ASP A 221 -2.98 -13.24 -23.85
C ASP A 221 -3.58 -11.84 -23.90
N VAL A 222 -4.92 -11.72 -23.83
CA VAL A 222 -5.60 -10.43 -23.78
C VAL A 222 -5.22 -9.66 -22.51
N ILE A 223 -5.18 -10.35 -21.37
CA ILE A 223 -4.73 -9.76 -20.11
C ILE A 223 -3.26 -9.36 -20.21
N ALA A 224 -2.39 -10.28 -20.62
CA ALA A 224 -0.94 -10.03 -20.69
C ALA A 224 -0.59 -8.88 -21.64
N ILE A 225 -1.14 -8.88 -22.85
CA ILE A 225 -0.94 -7.81 -23.84
C ILE A 225 -1.53 -6.49 -23.32
N GLY A 226 -2.73 -6.52 -22.73
CA GLY A 226 -3.38 -5.35 -22.16
C GLY A 226 -2.55 -4.73 -21.01
N LYS A 227 -1.98 -5.55 -20.14
CA LYS A 227 -1.09 -5.10 -19.05
C LYS A 227 0.21 -4.52 -19.61
N ALA A 228 0.84 -5.18 -20.58
CA ALA A 228 2.07 -4.71 -21.20
C ALA A 228 1.85 -3.40 -21.99
N SER A 229 0.77 -3.27 -22.74
CA SER A 229 0.48 -2.05 -23.52
C SER A 229 0.21 -0.84 -22.60
N ARG A 230 -0.42 -1.05 -21.45
CA ARG A 230 -0.62 0.03 -20.46
C ARG A 230 0.69 0.59 -19.92
N GLN A 231 1.75 -0.23 -19.82
CA GLN A 231 3.06 0.26 -19.38
C GLN A 231 3.63 1.30 -20.35
N VAL A 232 3.40 1.17 -21.65
CA VAL A 232 3.79 2.19 -22.62
C VAL A 232 3.08 3.51 -22.33
N THR A 233 1.77 3.47 -22.08
CA THR A 233 1.01 4.67 -21.69
C THR A 233 1.52 5.26 -20.37
N TYR A 234 1.80 4.41 -19.38
CA TYR A 234 2.35 4.87 -18.08
C TYR A 234 3.71 5.57 -18.23
N ALA A 235 4.55 5.10 -19.16
CA ALA A 235 5.79 5.78 -19.48
C ALA A 235 5.54 7.15 -20.10
N GLN A 236 4.61 7.24 -21.05
CA GLN A 236 4.28 8.50 -21.75
C GLN A 236 3.71 9.58 -20.83
N VAL A 237 2.89 9.20 -19.84
CA VAL A 237 2.32 10.15 -18.86
C VAL A 237 3.21 10.37 -17.63
N GLY A 238 4.42 9.80 -17.60
CA GLY A 238 5.41 10.04 -16.55
C GLY A 238 5.24 9.20 -15.27
N ILE A 239 4.30 8.25 -15.21
CA ILE A 239 4.11 7.40 -14.01
C ILE A 239 5.34 6.56 -13.74
N LEU A 240 5.97 5.96 -14.78
CA LEU A 240 7.17 5.14 -14.58
C LEU A 240 8.36 5.97 -14.08
N ALA A 241 8.57 7.17 -14.60
CA ALA A 241 9.60 8.10 -14.11
C ALA A 241 9.36 8.48 -12.64
N GLY A 242 8.11 8.61 -12.23
CA GLY A 242 7.74 8.82 -10.83
C GLY A 242 8.16 7.64 -9.95
N TRP A 243 7.92 6.40 -10.37
CA TRP A 243 8.39 5.22 -9.65
C TRP A 243 9.92 5.15 -9.57
N ASP A 244 10.63 5.41 -10.65
CA ASP A 244 12.09 5.37 -10.70
C ASP A 244 12.75 6.40 -9.76
N THR A 245 12.05 7.49 -9.44
CA THR A 245 12.55 8.53 -8.52
C THR A 245 12.06 8.38 -7.08
N THR A 246 11.09 7.51 -6.81
CA THR A 246 10.45 7.40 -5.49
C THR A 246 11.45 7.01 -4.40
N GLY A 247 12.33 6.05 -4.64
CA GLY A 247 13.35 5.65 -3.68
C GLY A 247 14.31 6.79 -3.33
N LEU A 248 14.71 7.60 -4.31
CA LEU A 248 15.53 8.80 -4.08
C LEU A 248 14.80 9.81 -3.19
N LEU A 249 13.56 10.12 -3.51
CA LEU A 249 12.74 11.06 -2.76
C LEU A 249 12.49 10.56 -1.32
N HIS A 250 12.24 9.26 -1.15
CA HIS A 250 12.11 8.65 0.18
C HIS A 250 13.40 8.77 0.99
N THR A 251 14.55 8.50 0.39
CA THR A 251 15.86 8.64 1.04
C THR A 251 16.09 10.08 1.54
N LEU A 252 15.74 11.08 0.73
CA LEU A 252 15.81 12.48 1.15
C LEU A 252 14.78 12.80 2.25
N GLY A 253 13.54 12.34 2.08
CA GLY A 253 12.44 12.54 3.03
C GLY A 253 12.69 11.94 4.40
N THR A 254 13.35 10.79 4.48
CA THR A 254 13.70 10.16 5.77
C THR A 254 14.92 10.78 6.45
N ASN A 255 15.55 11.79 5.86
CA ASN A 255 16.68 12.53 6.43
C ASN A 255 16.28 13.95 6.91
N VAL A 256 15.08 14.11 7.40
CA VAL A 256 14.55 15.39 7.88
C VAL A 256 15.33 15.90 9.08
N HIS A 257 15.62 17.20 9.08
CA HIS A 257 16.22 17.94 10.18
C HIS A 257 15.20 18.93 10.74
N TRP A 258 14.70 18.65 11.95
CA TRP A 258 13.76 19.55 12.63
C TRP A 258 14.47 20.78 13.19
N GLN A 259 13.91 21.94 12.97
CA GLN A 259 14.36 23.19 13.56
C GLN A 259 13.81 23.32 14.98
N PRO A 260 14.41 24.21 15.81
CA PRO A 260 13.84 24.52 17.11
C PRO A 260 12.38 24.99 17.02
N GLY A 261 11.50 24.36 17.78
CA GLY A 261 10.07 24.66 17.77
C GLY A 261 9.24 23.80 16.80
N GLU A 262 9.87 23.08 15.89
CA GLU A 262 9.13 22.17 15.01
C GLU A 262 8.73 20.88 15.74
N TYR A 263 7.54 20.39 15.42
CA TYR A 263 7.02 19.13 15.96
C TYR A 263 7.77 17.93 15.38
N ASN A 264 8.40 17.15 16.25
CA ASN A 264 9.10 15.94 15.87
C ASN A 264 8.31 14.70 16.33
N PHE A 265 7.52 14.12 15.43
CA PHE A 265 6.71 12.94 15.69
C PHE A 265 7.52 11.78 16.29
N PHE A 266 8.71 11.50 15.78
CA PHE A 266 9.52 10.37 16.27
C PHE A 266 10.02 10.57 17.69
N LYS A 267 10.37 11.81 18.06
CA LYS A 267 10.75 12.19 19.42
C LYS A 267 9.56 12.06 20.37
N GLU A 268 8.41 12.60 19.97
CA GLU A 268 7.19 12.54 20.77
C GLU A 268 6.70 11.09 20.95
N ARG A 269 6.69 10.30 19.88
CA ARG A 269 6.37 8.87 19.94
C ARG A 269 7.27 8.10 20.90
N LYS A 270 8.59 8.35 20.85
CA LYS A 270 9.56 7.71 21.74
C LYS A 270 9.29 8.05 23.20
N ASN A 271 8.93 9.29 23.48
CA ASN A 271 8.74 9.80 24.84
C ASN A 271 7.35 9.49 25.42
N LYS A 272 6.30 9.52 24.60
CA LYS A 272 4.88 9.51 25.04
C LYS A 272 4.03 8.41 24.38
N GLY A 273 4.62 7.59 23.49
CA GLY A 273 3.92 6.54 22.74
C GLY A 273 3.29 7.03 21.42
N ALA A 274 2.96 6.09 20.55
CA ALA A 274 2.49 6.38 19.19
C ALA A 274 1.16 7.17 19.16
N LYS A 275 0.20 6.81 20.01
CA LYS A 275 -1.11 7.47 20.08
C LYS A 275 -0.96 8.96 20.42
N THR A 276 -0.16 9.28 21.43
CA THR A 276 0.11 10.67 21.86
C THR A 276 0.90 11.44 20.80
N GLY A 277 1.85 10.77 20.10
CA GLY A 277 2.55 11.38 18.98
C GLY A 277 1.61 11.81 17.85
N PHE A 278 0.61 11.00 17.50
CA PHE A 278 -0.40 11.38 16.50
C PHE A 278 -1.29 12.55 16.96
N HIS A 279 -1.75 12.54 18.21
CA HIS A 279 -2.58 13.62 18.74
C HIS A 279 -1.82 14.95 18.80
N GLY A 280 -0.54 14.94 19.17
CA GLY A 280 0.27 16.15 19.20
C GLY A 280 0.47 16.83 17.85
N LEU A 281 0.37 16.08 16.72
CA LEU A 281 0.39 16.68 15.38
C LEU A 281 -0.84 17.57 15.10
N HIS A 282 -1.99 17.23 15.67
CA HIS A 282 -3.24 17.97 15.47
C HIS A 282 -3.48 19.03 16.53
N GLY A 283 -2.96 18.84 17.75
CA GLY A 283 -3.20 19.71 18.89
C GLY A 283 -2.33 20.97 18.99
N GLN A 284 -1.40 21.20 18.02
CA GLN A 284 -0.54 22.41 18.07
C GLN A 284 -1.27 23.74 17.81
N PHE A 285 -2.52 23.69 17.36
CA PHE A 285 -3.32 24.85 16.98
C PHE A 285 -4.65 24.93 17.75
N GLU A 286 -4.80 24.12 18.79
CA GLU A 286 -6.00 24.11 19.66
C GLU A 286 -5.85 25.00 20.90
N GLU A 287 -4.89 25.97 20.93
CA GLU A 287 -4.75 27.00 21.95
C GLU A 287 -5.41 28.31 21.54
#